data_2e9f51932e1baec5ff3d294be8372059
#
_entry.id   2e9f51932e1baec5ff3d294be8372059
#
_cell.length_a   1.000
_cell.length_b   1.000
_cell.length_c   1.000
_cell.angle_alpha   90.00
_cell.angle_beta   90.00
_cell.angle_gamma   90.00
#
_symmetry.space_group_name_H-M   'P 1'
#
loop_
_entity.id
_entity.type
_entity.pdbx_description
1 polymer ?
#
loop_
_entity_poly.entity_id
_entity_poly.type
_entity_poly.pdbx_seq_one_letter_code
_entity_poly.pdbx_strand_id
1 'polypeptide(L)'
;KISKWWEQIQKWREKDSLGFINSDKTIKPQHAVQRLYELTKSQDTFITTEVGQHQMWAAQHYKFNKPNRWMTSGGLGTMGYGLPAAVGVQIAHPDKLVIDIAGEASVLMTMQEMSTAVQYNLPIKIFVLNNQYMGMVRQWQELLHEKNYSESYSEALPDFVKLAEAYGCKGIKASN
;
A
#
# COMPACT_ATOMS: atom_id res chain seq x y z
N LYS A 1 13.36 -19.94 -29.69
CA LYS A 1 12.35 -18.88 -29.91
C LYS A 1 12.13 -18.01 -28.66
N ILE A 2 12.30 -18.54 -27.45
CA ILE A 2 12.14 -17.80 -26.18
C ILE A 2 13.39 -16.99 -25.83
N SER A 3 14.61 -17.41 -26.23
CA SER A 3 15.87 -16.75 -25.88
C SER A 3 15.91 -15.27 -26.29
N LYS A 4 15.52 -14.96 -27.52
CA LYS A 4 15.46 -13.56 -28.01
C LYS A 4 14.50 -12.68 -27.19
N TRP A 5 13.41 -13.28 -26.69
CA TRP A 5 12.47 -12.57 -25.83
C TRP A 5 13.07 -12.30 -24.44
N TRP A 6 13.79 -13.29 -23.89
CA TRP A 6 14.53 -13.10 -22.63
C TRP A 6 15.65 -12.07 -22.75
N GLU A 7 16.38 -12.06 -23.86
CA GLU A 7 17.38 -11.02 -24.15
C GLU A 7 16.75 -9.62 -24.15
N GLN A 8 15.56 -9.49 -24.76
CA GLN A 8 14.84 -8.20 -24.77
C GLN A 8 14.35 -7.80 -23.37
N ILE A 9 13.82 -8.74 -22.59
CA ILE A 9 13.42 -8.51 -21.19
C ILE A 9 14.63 -8.08 -20.37
N GLN A 10 15.78 -8.71 -20.57
CA GLN A 10 17.00 -8.36 -19.83
C GLN A 10 17.45 -6.92 -20.14
N LYS A 11 17.44 -6.51 -21.41
CA LYS A 11 17.73 -5.13 -21.82
C LYS A 11 16.79 -4.11 -21.17
N TRP A 12 15.52 -4.47 -20.99
CA TRP A 12 14.57 -3.60 -20.29
C TRP A 12 14.85 -3.52 -18.78
N ARG A 13 15.23 -4.64 -18.16
CA ARG A 13 15.62 -4.69 -16.75
C ARG A 13 16.86 -3.85 -16.45
N GLU A 14 17.83 -3.84 -17.36
CA GLU A 14 19.07 -3.06 -17.24
C GLU A 14 18.82 -1.55 -17.20
N LYS A 15 17.66 -1.08 -17.68
CA LYS A 15 17.30 0.35 -17.63
C LYS A 15 16.97 0.84 -16.23
N ASP A 16 16.84 -0.03 -15.26
CA ASP A 16 16.42 0.30 -13.88
C ASP A 16 15.22 1.26 -13.83
N SER A 17 14.21 0.97 -14.64
CA SER A 17 13.03 1.84 -14.81
C SER A 17 12.20 2.03 -13.53
N LEU A 18 12.42 1.22 -12.49
CA LEU A 18 11.83 1.35 -11.16
C LEU A 18 12.80 1.98 -10.15
N GLY A 19 13.98 2.38 -10.58
CA GLY A 19 14.97 3.06 -9.75
C GLY A 19 14.42 4.37 -9.18
N PHE A 20 14.81 4.70 -7.96
CA PHE A 20 14.46 5.96 -7.31
C PHE A 20 15.63 6.45 -6.43
N ILE A 21 15.67 7.76 -6.21
CA ILE A 21 16.67 8.37 -5.35
C ILE A 21 16.05 8.52 -3.94
N ASN A 22 16.68 7.93 -2.95
CA ASN A 22 16.32 8.12 -1.54
C ASN A 22 16.54 9.57 -1.10
N SER A 23 15.91 9.92 0.01
CA SER A 23 16.01 11.25 0.61
C SER A 23 16.22 11.11 2.11
N ASP A 24 17.11 11.90 2.67
CA ASP A 24 17.32 12.00 4.13
C ASP A 24 16.28 12.89 4.80
N LYS A 25 15.44 13.57 4.01
CA LYS A 25 14.44 14.52 4.52
C LYS A 25 13.03 13.92 4.57
N THR A 26 12.75 12.93 3.71
CA THR A 26 11.41 12.33 3.58
C THR A 26 11.52 10.86 3.26
N ILE A 27 10.65 10.06 3.83
CA ILE A 27 10.52 8.65 3.47
C ILE A 27 9.89 8.55 2.09
N LYS A 28 10.64 8.02 1.12
CA LYS A 28 10.07 7.70 -0.20
C LYS A 28 9.17 6.49 -0.09
N PRO A 29 7.97 6.49 -0.68
CA PRO A 29 7.04 5.35 -0.61
C PRO A 29 7.64 4.07 -1.19
N GLN A 30 8.44 4.17 -2.24
CA GLN A 30 9.19 3.04 -2.80
C GLN A 30 10.12 2.42 -1.77
N HIS A 31 10.89 3.26 -1.06
CA HIS A 31 11.77 2.80 0.03
C HIS A 31 10.99 2.13 1.16
N ALA A 32 9.89 2.76 1.58
CA ALA A 32 9.04 2.22 2.64
C ALA A 32 8.52 0.80 2.29
N VAL A 33 8.05 0.61 1.06
CA VAL A 33 7.57 -0.71 0.59
C VAL A 33 8.72 -1.72 0.44
N GLN A 34 9.87 -1.32 -0.09
CA GLN A 34 11.05 -2.19 -0.13
C GLN A 34 11.50 -2.60 1.27
N ARG A 35 11.53 -1.66 2.21
CA ARG A 35 11.91 -1.96 3.59
C ARG A 35 10.89 -2.88 4.27
N LEU A 36 9.62 -2.69 4.01
CA LEU A 36 8.57 -3.60 4.48
C LEU A 36 8.81 -5.03 3.97
N TYR A 37 9.09 -5.18 2.66
CA TYR A 37 9.44 -6.48 2.10
C TYR A 37 10.67 -7.09 2.78
N GLU A 38 11.76 -6.33 2.94
CA GLU A 38 13.00 -6.82 3.58
C GLU A 38 12.76 -7.34 5.00
N LEU A 39 11.89 -6.70 5.76
CA LEU A 39 11.54 -7.09 7.12
C LEU A 39 10.62 -8.31 7.19
N THR A 40 9.88 -8.61 6.12
CA THR A 40 8.86 -9.66 6.12
C THR A 40 9.16 -10.83 5.20
N LYS A 41 10.19 -10.75 4.35
CA LYS A 41 10.51 -11.77 3.32
C LYS A 41 10.79 -13.19 3.86
N SER A 42 11.15 -13.32 5.13
CA SER A 42 11.36 -14.61 5.80
C SER A 42 10.07 -15.23 6.35
N GLN A 43 8.95 -14.51 6.31
CA GLN A 43 7.66 -14.93 6.81
C GLN A 43 6.69 -15.22 5.66
N ASP A 44 5.70 -16.07 5.90
CA ASP A 44 4.60 -16.29 4.96
C ASP A 44 3.57 -15.17 5.15
N THR A 45 3.78 -14.07 4.44
CA THR A 45 3.03 -12.82 4.58
C THR A 45 1.97 -12.68 3.50
N PHE A 46 0.79 -12.23 3.89
CA PHE A 46 -0.27 -11.82 2.99
C PHE A 46 -0.32 -10.29 2.92
N ILE A 47 -0.36 -9.76 1.72
CA ILE A 47 -0.51 -8.34 1.47
C ILE A 47 -1.90 -8.08 0.91
N THR A 48 -2.62 -7.16 1.51
CA THR A 48 -3.77 -6.51 0.87
C THR A 48 -3.38 -5.10 0.47
N THR A 49 -4.03 -4.53 -0.52
CA THR A 49 -3.81 -3.14 -0.85
C THR A 49 -5.11 -2.40 -1.03
N GLU A 50 -5.13 -1.19 -0.52
CA GLU A 50 -6.07 -0.17 -0.97
C GLU A 50 -5.74 0.24 -2.41
N VAL A 51 -6.57 1.09 -3.01
CA VAL A 51 -6.40 1.54 -4.40
C VAL A 51 -5.84 2.95 -4.49
N GLY A 52 -4.77 3.10 -5.27
CA GLY A 52 -4.07 4.36 -5.51
C GLY A 52 -2.60 4.14 -5.87
N GLN A 53 -1.76 5.17 -5.74
CA GLN A 53 -0.32 5.04 -6.00
C GLN A 53 0.36 4.00 -5.10
N HIS A 54 -0.06 3.87 -3.84
CA HIS A 54 0.44 2.86 -2.91
C HIS A 54 0.23 1.43 -3.43
N GLN A 55 -0.87 1.16 -4.13
CA GLN A 55 -1.12 -0.11 -4.82
C GLN A 55 -0.05 -0.38 -5.90
N MET A 56 0.28 0.64 -6.69
CA MET A 56 1.33 0.53 -7.72
C MET A 56 2.70 0.31 -7.09
N TRP A 57 3.04 1.03 -6.03
CA TRP A 57 4.31 0.84 -5.31
C TRP A 57 4.39 -0.54 -4.67
N ALA A 58 3.29 -1.07 -4.14
CA ALA A 58 3.23 -2.45 -3.66
C ALA A 58 3.53 -3.44 -4.79
N ALA A 59 2.90 -3.28 -5.95
CA ALA A 59 3.14 -4.14 -7.12
C ALA A 59 4.58 -4.09 -7.64
N GLN A 60 5.21 -2.93 -7.56
CA GLN A 60 6.54 -2.68 -8.12
C GLN A 60 7.68 -3.05 -7.16
N HIS A 61 7.51 -2.81 -5.86
CA HIS A 61 8.59 -2.86 -4.88
C HIS A 61 8.43 -3.94 -3.79
N TYR A 62 7.25 -4.54 -3.61
CA TYR A 62 7.07 -5.72 -2.77
C TYR A 62 7.17 -6.99 -3.64
N LYS A 63 8.05 -7.92 -3.28
CA LYS A 63 8.27 -9.14 -4.07
C LYS A 63 7.42 -10.29 -3.56
N PHE A 64 6.67 -10.92 -4.44
CA PHE A 64 5.81 -12.05 -4.13
C PHE A 64 6.44 -13.35 -4.66
N ASN A 65 6.73 -14.28 -3.76
CA ASN A 65 7.38 -15.56 -4.09
C ASN A 65 6.39 -16.73 -4.13
N LYS A 66 5.14 -16.50 -3.74
CA LYS A 66 4.06 -17.49 -3.72
C LYS A 66 2.81 -16.92 -4.36
N PRO A 67 2.00 -17.74 -5.02
CA PRO A 67 0.69 -17.32 -5.51
C PRO A 67 -0.26 -17.01 -4.35
N ASN A 68 -1.30 -16.23 -4.64
CA ASN A 68 -2.35 -15.89 -3.68
C ASN A 68 -1.82 -15.23 -2.38
N ARG A 69 -0.80 -14.38 -2.51
CA ARG A 69 -0.24 -13.60 -1.39
C ARG A 69 -0.46 -12.10 -1.52
N TRP A 70 -1.12 -11.69 -2.59
CA TRP A 70 -1.51 -10.30 -2.82
C TRP A 70 -2.97 -10.21 -3.26
N MET A 71 -3.79 -9.57 -2.44
CA MET A 71 -5.20 -9.28 -2.69
C MET A 71 -5.37 -7.79 -2.96
N THR A 72 -5.91 -7.47 -4.11
CA THR A 72 -6.07 -6.09 -4.57
C THR A 72 -7.25 -5.95 -5.53
N SER A 73 -7.91 -4.80 -5.53
CA SER A 73 -8.93 -4.47 -6.52
C SER A 73 -8.25 -3.95 -7.79
N GLY A 74 -7.70 -4.87 -8.61
CA GLY A 74 -6.96 -4.54 -9.84
C GLY A 74 -7.83 -4.32 -11.09
N GLY A 75 -9.08 -4.73 -11.06
CA GLY A 75 -10.05 -4.57 -12.16
C GLY A 75 -10.85 -3.26 -12.02
N LEU A 76 -11.76 -3.21 -11.06
CA LEU A 76 -12.59 -2.04 -10.83
C LEU A 76 -11.89 -0.90 -10.09
N GLY A 77 -10.80 -1.20 -9.37
CA GLY A 77 -10.06 -0.19 -8.63
C GLY A 77 -10.85 0.41 -7.47
N THR A 78 -11.49 -0.43 -6.67
CA THR A 78 -12.35 -0.01 -5.57
C THR A 78 -11.52 0.45 -4.37
N MET A 79 -11.50 1.74 -4.09
CA MET A 79 -10.97 2.30 -2.84
C MET A 79 -11.76 1.77 -1.65
N GLY A 80 -11.09 1.48 -0.53
CA GLY A 80 -11.70 0.83 0.63
C GLY A 80 -11.75 -0.69 0.57
N TYR A 81 -11.09 -1.33 -0.40
CA TYR A 81 -11.03 -2.78 -0.53
C TYR A 81 -10.03 -3.41 0.46
N GLY A 82 -8.90 -2.76 0.70
CA GLY A 82 -7.73 -3.35 1.35
C GLY A 82 -7.96 -3.80 2.78
N LEU A 83 -8.49 -2.92 3.63
CA LEU A 83 -8.73 -3.21 5.04
C LEU A 83 -9.76 -4.33 5.26
N PRO A 84 -10.99 -4.32 4.66
CA PRO A 84 -11.91 -5.45 4.81
C PRO A 84 -11.35 -6.75 4.23
N ALA A 85 -10.57 -6.70 3.15
CA ALA A 85 -9.87 -7.87 2.63
C ALA A 85 -8.84 -8.41 3.64
N ALA A 86 -8.09 -7.53 4.32
CA ALA A 86 -7.16 -7.93 5.38
C ALA A 86 -7.87 -8.64 6.54
N VAL A 87 -9.04 -8.14 6.96
CA VAL A 87 -9.89 -8.81 7.96
C VAL A 87 -10.25 -10.23 7.51
N GLY A 88 -10.75 -10.39 6.30
CA GLY A 88 -11.11 -11.71 5.76
C GLY A 88 -9.92 -12.66 5.66
N VAL A 89 -8.77 -12.17 5.20
CA VAL A 89 -7.54 -12.95 5.10
C VAL A 89 -7.04 -13.37 6.48
N GLN A 90 -7.06 -12.48 7.47
CA GLN A 90 -6.59 -12.80 8.81
C GLN A 90 -7.49 -13.84 9.51
N ILE A 91 -8.79 -13.80 9.26
CA ILE A 91 -9.72 -14.83 9.76
C ILE A 91 -9.39 -16.19 9.12
N ALA A 92 -9.14 -16.21 7.81
CA ALA A 92 -8.81 -17.43 7.09
C ALA A 92 -7.41 -17.98 7.42
N HIS A 93 -6.49 -17.10 7.85
CA HIS A 93 -5.09 -17.42 8.13
C HIS A 93 -4.63 -16.80 9.47
N PRO A 94 -5.15 -17.29 10.62
CA PRO A 94 -4.94 -16.63 11.92
C PRO A 94 -3.47 -16.55 12.36
N ASP A 95 -2.64 -17.51 11.95
CA ASP A 95 -1.23 -17.58 12.34
C ASP A 95 -0.28 -16.88 11.34
N LYS A 96 -0.83 -16.18 10.35
CA LYS A 96 -0.02 -15.52 9.32
C LYS A 96 0.05 -14.03 9.55
N LEU A 97 1.13 -13.43 9.04
CA LEU A 97 1.24 -11.98 9.00
C LEU A 97 0.38 -11.44 7.85
N VAL A 98 -0.55 -10.55 8.17
CA VAL A 98 -1.40 -9.86 7.19
C VAL A 98 -1.13 -8.36 7.28
N ILE A 99 -0.81 -7.75 6.15
CA ILE A 99 -0.49 -6.32 6.06
C ILE A 99 -1.35 -5.69 4.97
N ASP A 100 -2.09 -4.66 5.33
CA ASP A 100 -2.77 -3.79 4.37
C ASP A 100 -1.87 -2.59 4.05
N ILE A 101 -1.48 -2.44 2.78
CA ILE A 101 -0.76 -1.25 2.29
C ILE A 101 -1.79 -0.27 1.77
N ALA A 102 -1.95 0.82 2.49
CA ALA A 102 -3.03 1.78 2.31
C ALA A 102 -2.53 3.19 1.98
N GLY A 103 -3.39 3.95 1.33
CA GLY A 103 -3.31 5.40 1.28
C GLY A 103 -4.29 6.01 2.28
N GLU A 104 -4.04 7.23 2.71
CA GLU A 104 -4.83 7.90 3.74
C GLU A 104 -6.30 8.06 3.35
N ALA A 105 -6.58 8.42 2.11
CA ALA A 105 -7.95 8.63 1.65
C ALA A 105 -8.72 7.32 1.50
N SER A 106 -8.07 6.25 1.03
CA SER A 106 -8.74 4.98 0.78
C SER A 106 -9.02 4.19 2.07
N VAL A 107 -8.12 4.20 3.05
CA VAL A 107 -8.35 3.53 4.34
C VAL A 107 -9.51 4.18 5.11
N LEU A 108 -9.71 5.49 4.96
CA LEU A 108 -10.83 6.20 5.59
C LEU A 108 -12.21 5.77 5.06
N MET A 109 -12.28 5.20 3.86
CA MET A 109 -13.56 4.75 3.28
C MET A 109 -14.15 3.53 4.01
N THR A 110 -13.32 2.72 4.65
CA THR A 110 -13.73 1.50 5.37
C THR A 110 -13.09 1.39 6.75
N MET A 111 -12.67 2.50 7.34
CA MET A 111 -11.98 2.54 8.64
C MET A 111 -12.76 1.87 9.77
N GLN A 112 -14.11 1.80 9.67
CA GLN A 112 -14.97 1.12 10.64
C GLN A 112 -14.64 -0.38 10.79
N GLU A 113 -13.97 -1.00 9.82
CA GLU A 113 -13.54 -2.39 9.89
C GLU A 113 -12.42 -2.61 10.93
N MET A 114 -11.79 -1.55 11.41
CA MET A 114 -10.92 -1.63 12.59
C MET A 114 -11.68 -2.13 13.82
N SER A 115 -12.98 -1.80 13.96
CA SER A 115 -13.83 -2.36 15.04
C SER A 115 -13.94 -3.87 14.92
N THR A 116 -14.13 -4.39 13.71
CA THR A 116 -14.18 -5.84 13.46
C THR A 116 -12.84 -6.48 13.81
N ALA A 117 -11.73 -5.88 13.38
CA ALA A 117 -10.40 -6.39 13.68
C ALA A 117 -10.12 -6.45 15.18
N VAL A 118 -10.48 -5.41 15.93
CA VAL A 118 -10.29 -5.36 17.39
C VAL A 118 -11.21 -6.35 18.10
N GLN A 119 -12.48 -6.43 17.71
CA GLN A 119 -13.44 -7.34 18.33
C GLN A 119 -12.99 -8.81 18.25
N TYR A 120 -12.40 -9.21 17.14
CA TYR A 120 -11.94 -10.58 16.90
C TYR A 120 -10.44 -10.77 17.18
N ASN A 121 -9.76 -9.78 17.79
CA ASN A 121 -8.33 -9.80 18.09
C ASN A 121 -7.45 -10.15 16.85
N LEU A 122 -7.79 -9.61 15.71
CA LEU A 122 -7.06 -9.85 14.47
C LEU A 122 -5.78 -8.99 14.42
N PRO A 123 -4.57 -9.59 14.39
CA PRO A 123 -3.30 -8.85 14.48
C PRO A 123 -2.86 -8.22 13.17
N ILE A 124 -3.79 -7.71 12.36
CA ILE A 124 -3.55 -7.04 11.08
C ILE A 124 -2.62 -5.85 11.28
N LYS A 125 -1.78 -5.60 10.29
CA LYS A 125 -0.97 -4.38 10.21
C LYS A 125 -1.50 -3.50 9.10
N ILE A 126 -1.90 -2.27 9.43
CA ILE A 126 -2.33 -1.26 8.46
C ILE A 126 -1.13 -0.33 8.24
N PHE A 127 -0.55 -0.38 7.05
CA PHE A 127 0.63 0.39 6.67
C PHE A 127 0.24 1.55 5.77
N VAL A 128 -0.01 2.71 6.39
CA VAL A 128 -0.52 3.90 5.69
C VAL A 128 0.63 4.73 5.12
N LEU A 129 0.66 4.88 3.81
CA LEU A 129 1.55 5.79 3.07
C LEU A 129 0.83 7.13 2.89
N ASN A 130 0.94 7.99 3.90
CA ASN A 130 0.25 9.28 3.94
C ASN A 130 1.09 10.38 3.27
N ASN A 131 0.62 10.90 2.16
CA ASN A 131 1.20 12.05 1.47
C ASN A 131 0.22 13.23 1.32
N GLN A 132 -0.94 13.15 1.96
CA GLN A 132 -2.01 14.15 1.92
C GLN A 132 -2.65 14.34 0.54
N TYR A 133 -2.48 13.38 -0.37
CA TYR A 133 -3.04 13.45 -1.71
C TYR A 133 -3.73 12.16 -2.11
N MET A 134 -4.84 12.28 -2.81
CA MET A 134 -5.31 11.22 -3.69
C MET A 134 -4.32 11.11 -4.86
N GLY A 135 -3.22 10.39 -4.62
CA GLY A 135 -2.02 10.45 -5.42
C GLY A 135 -2.22 10.05 -6.88
N MET A 136 -3.09 9.08 -7.17
CA MET A 136 -3.41 8.69 -8.53
C MET A 136 -4.19 9.79 -9.26
N VAL A 137 -5.15 10.44 -8.61
CA VAL A 137 -5.89 11.57 -9.17
C VAL A 137 -4.93 12.71 -9.50
N ARG A 138 -4.07 13.08 -8.55
CA ARG A 138 -3.04 14.11 -8.77
C ARG A 138 -2.10 13.75 -9.92
N GLN A 139 -1.68 12.50 -10.03
CA GLN A 139 -0.80 12.05 -11.12
C GLN A 139 -1.44 12.29 -12.49
N TRP A 140 -2.72 12.01 -12.65
CA TRP A 140 -3.44 12.27 -13.90
C TRP A 140 -3.56 13.77 -14.17
N GLN A 141 -3.87 14.56 -13.15
CA GLN A 141 -3.91 16.02 -13.29
C GLN A 141 -2.56 16.58 -13.71
N GLU A 142 -1.47 16.05 -13.16
CA GLU A 142 -0.11 16.48 -13.48
C GLU A 142 0.32 16.09 -14.89
N LEU A 143 0.05 14.86 -15.32
CA LEU A 143 0.55 14.32 -16.58
C LEU A 143 -0.36 14.64 -17.77
N LEU A 144 -1.68 14.70 -17.59
CA LEU A 144 -2.64 14.76 -18.67
C LEU A 144 -3.52 16.04 -18.68
N HIS A 145 -3.51 16.80 -17.58
CA HIS A 145 -4.38 17.98 -17.42
C HIS A 145 -3.58 19.24 -17.08
N GLU A 146 -2.39 19.39 -17.66
CA GLU A 146 -1.55 20.61 -17.57
C GLU A 146 -1.33 21.12 -16.14
N LYS A 147 -1.33 20.20 -15.15
CA LYS A 147 -1.21 20.52 -13.71
C LYS A 147 -2.39 21.33 -13.15
N ASN A 148 -3.54 21.23 -13.75
CA ASN A 148 -4.78 21.79 -13.20
C ASN A 148 -5.25 20.91 -12.04
N TYR A 149 -4.74 21.19 -10.85
CA TYR A 149 -5.08 20.44 -9.63
C TYR A 149 -6.46 20.87 -9.11
N SER A 150 -7.33 19.89 -8.84
CA SER A 150 -8.64 20.08 -8.27
C SER A 150 -9.00 18.93 -7.35
N GLU A 151 -9.34 19.22 -6.10
CA GLU A 151 -9.85 18.28 -5.09
C GLU A 151 -9.00 16.99 -4.89
N SER A 152 -7.71 17.04 -5.21
CA SER A 152 -6.80 15.90 -5.01
C SER A 152 -5.96 16.02 -3.74
N TYR A 153 -5.95 17.18 -3.09
CA TYR A 153 -5.26 17.44 -1.84
C TYR A 153 -6.23 17.32 -0.65
N SER A 154 -5.79 16.64 0.41
CA SER A 154 -6.56 16.48 1.64
C SER A 154 -5.97 17.40 2.72
N GLU A 155 -6.56 18.58 2.89
CA GLU A 155 -6.09 19.55 3.88
C GLU A 155 -6.39 19.12 5.31
N ALA A 156 -7.59 18.56 5.54
CA ALA A 156 -8.10 18.19 6.86
C ALA A 156 -8.16 16.66 7.03
N LEU A 157 -7.01 16.02 7.22
CA LEU A 157 -6.94 14.61 7.56
C LEU A 157 -7.00 14.41 9.08
N PRO A 158 -7.56 13.28 9.55
CA PRO A 158 -7.49 12.93 10.95
C PRO A 158 -6.04 12.63 11.38
N ASP A 159 -5.77 12.77 12.68
CA ASP A 159 -4.57 12.18 13.26
C ASP A 159 -4.75 10.65 13.28
N PHE A 160 -4.05 9.95 12.40
CA PHE A 160 -4.19 8.50 12.25
C PHE A 160 -3.72 7.72 13.48
N VAL A 161 -2.82 8.26 14.31
CA VAL A 161 -2.43 7.63 15.57
C VAL A 161 -3.60 7.66 16.54
N LYS A 162 -4.21 8.84 16.73
CA LYS A 162 -5.40 8.98 17.58
C LYS A 162 -6.60 8.20 17.05
N LEU A 163 -6.76 8.15 15.74
CA LEU A 163 -7.81 7.34 15.10
C LEU A 163 -7.63 5.85 15.43
N ALA A 164 -6.41 5.33 15.28
CA ALA A 164 -6.10 3.95 15.65
C ALA A 164 -6.38 3.69 17.12
N GLU A 165 -5.96 4.58 18.02
CA GLU A 165 -6.18 4.48 19.46
C GLU A 165 -7.67 4.52 19.81
N ALA A 166 -8.46 5.36 19.15
CA ALA A 166 -9.90 5.44 19.35
C ALA A 166 -10.63 4.13 19.00
N TYR A 167 -10.10 3.35 18.07
CA TYR A 167 -10.59 2.00 17.75
C TYR A 167 -9.99 0.90 18.66
N GLY A 168 -9.08 1.23 19.58
CA GLY A 168 -8.39 0.25 20.43
C GLY A 168 -7.18 -0.40 19.77
N CYS A 169 -6.72 0.14 18.63
CA CYS A 169 -5.48 -0.27 17.98
C CYS A 169 -4.28 0.51 18.50
N LYS A 170 -3.08 0.04 18.22
CA LYS A 170 -1.84 0.80 18.48
C LYS A 170 -1.44 1.59 17.23
N GLY A 171 -1.39 2.91 17.34
CA GLY A 171 -0.91 3.80 16.30
C GLY A 171 0.59 4.11 16.45
N ILE A 172 1.32 4.14 15.33
CA ILE A 172 2.73 4.56 15.29
C ILE A 172 2.93 5.45 14.07
N LYS A 173 3.61 6.58 14.23
CA LYS A 173 3.96 7.49 13.14
C LYS A 173 5.47 7.48 12.91
N ALA A 174 5.87 7.39 11.64
CA ALA A 174 7.24 7.60 11.20
C ALA A 174 7.27 8.72 10.16
N SER A 175 8.26 9.61 10.23
CA SER A 175 8.41 10.77 9.34
C SER A 175 9.78 10.87 8.65
N ASN A 176 10.79 10.17 9.13
CA ASN A 176 12.15 10.06 8.59
C ASN A 176 12.95 8.98 9.34
#